data_7c301f7ff181fea0d92c5beac02a4017
#
_entry.id   7c301f7ff181fea0d92c5beac02a4017
#
_cell.length_a   1.000
_cell.length_b   1.000
_cell.length_c   1.000
_cell.angle_alpha   90.00
_cell.angle_beta   90.00
_cell.angle_gamma   90.00
#
_symmetry.space_group_name_H-M   'P 1'
#
loop_
_entity.id
_entity.type
_entity.pdbx_description
1 polymer ?
#
loop_
_entity_poly.entity_id
_entity_poly.type
_entity_poly.pdbx_seq_one_letter_code
_entity_poly.pdbx_strand_id
1 'polypeptide(L)'
;MKKIILSAFLFASSFGWSQTAEDYFDQAMKKSSKGNSRGAILDYNKAIKMKPDFVVAYLNRSMEKIKINDLQGALIDVNKTIEMHNDNIYAYTTRANVYYKLKDYKAALKDCEFALQYNKTDYLTYNLRGLTHFHLQDKKKACADFTKAMQLGSQSAAKNLKMFCK
;
A
#
# COMPACT_ATOMS: atom_id res chain seq x y z
N MET A 1 -2.79 30.59 69.52
CA MET A 1 -1.83 30.19 68.46
C MET A 1 -2.58 29.35 67.45
N LYS A 2 -2.98 29.92 66.28
CA LYS A 2 -3.72 29.24 65.19
C LYS A 2 -2.69 28.67 64.22
N LYS A 3 -2.66 27.32 64.07
CA LYS A 3 -1.83 26.67 63.09
C LYS A 3 -2.53 26.77 61.75
N ILE A 4 -1.94 27.49 60.80
CA ILE A 4 -2.35 27.52 59.39
C ILE A 4 -1.74 26.30 58.72
N ILE A 5 -2.61 25.33 58.34
CA ILE A 5 -2.21 24.18 57.53
C ILE A 5 -2.26 24.62 56.08
N LEU A 6 -1.09 24.83 55.49
CA LEU A 6 -0.93 25.15 54.06
C LEU A 6 -1.02 23.83 53.28
N SER A 7 -2.19 23.53 52.74
CA SER A 7 -2.35 22.39 51.81
C SER A 7 -1.78 22.78 50.46
N ALA A 8 -0.58 22.28 50.19
CA ALA A 8 0.01 22.34 48.85
C ALA A 8 -0.80 21.44 47.89
N PHE A 9 -1.62 22.05 47.06
CA PHE A 9 -2.21 21.36 45.91
C PHE A 9 -1.08 21.14 44.87
N LEU A 10 -0.54 19.95 44.86
CA LEU A 10 0.29 19.48 43.76
C LEU A 10 -0.60 19.32 42.50
N PHE A 11 -0.59 20.35 41.64
CA PHE A 11 -1.04 20.20 40.27
C PHE A 11 -0.07 19.25 39.56
N ALA A 12 -0.37 17.97 39.60
CA ALA A 12 0.21 17.02 38.66
C ALA A 12 -0.33 17.39 37.28
N SER A 13 0.38 18.27 36.57
CA SER A 13 0.18 18.46 35.14
C SER A 13 0.52 17.14 34.48
N SER A 14 -0.50 16.31 34.25
CA SER A 14 -0.41 15.18 33.32
C SER A 14 -0.16 15.79 31.96
N PHE A 15 1.12 15.92 31.58
CA PHE A 15 1.52 16.05 30.18
C PHE A 15 1.12 14.73 29.52
N GLY A 16 -0.16 14.61 29.19
CA GLY A 16 -0.64 13.58 28.29
C GLY A 16 0.07 13.82 26.95
N TRP A 17 0.99 12.94 26.61
CA TRP A 17 1.58 12.95 25.29
C TRP A 17 0.43 12.77 24.31
N SER A 18 0.05 13.86 23.64
CA SER A 18 -0.96 13.81 22.59
C SER A 18 -0.40 12.96 21.47
N GLN A 19 -1.06 11.85 21.13
CA GLN A 19 -0.66 11.02 20.01
C GLN A 19 -0.67 11.85 18.72
N THR A 20 0.39 11.73 17.94
CA THR A 20 0.56 12.43 16.65
C THR A 20 0.04 11.57 15.49
N ALA A 21 -0.02 12.15 14.30
CA ALA A 21 -0.34 11.41 13.09
C ALA A 21 0.70 10.32 12.81
N GLU A 22 1.97 10.62 13.09
CA GLU A 22 3.10 9.70 12.97
C GLU A 22 2.99 8.53 13.95
N ASP A 23 2.58 8.78 15.20
CA ASP A 23 2.36 7.72 16.20
C ASP A 23 1.27 6.73 15.75
N TYR A 24 0.18 7.23 15.18
CA TYR A 24 -0.86 6.36 14.62
C TYR A 24 -0.39 5.62 13.37
N PHE A 25 0.42 6.25 12.53
CA PHE A 25 1.03 5.59 11.38
C PHE A 25 1.92 4.43 11.82
N ASP A 26 2.78 4.63 12.82
CA ASP A 26 3.67 3.59 13.36
C ASP A 26 2.89 2.44 14.02
N GLN A 27 1.80 2.75 14.73
CA GLN A 27 0.90 1.72 15.27
C GLN A 27 0.24 0.91 14.15
N ALA A 28 -0.18 1.57 13.07
CA ALA A 28 -0.73 0.91 11.90
C ALA A 28 0.29 -0.03 11.24
N MET A 29 1.53 0.42 11.06
CA MET A 29 2.63 -0.39 10.53
C MET A 29 2.89 -1.63 11.41
N LYS A 30 2.92 -1.47 12.74
CA LYS A 30 3.03 -2.58 13.69
C LYS A 30 1.89 -3.58 13.57
N LYS A 31 0.66 -3.12 13.37
CA LYS A 31 -0.50 -4.01 13.18
C LYS A 31 -0.44 -4.71 11.83
N SER A 32 -0.06 -4.00 10.77
CA SER A 32 0.15 -4.55 9.44
C SER A 32 1.17 -5.68 9.44
N SER A 33 2.32 -5.49 10.08
CA SER A 33 3.37 -6.52 10.16
C SER A 33 2.93 -7.79 10.90
N LYS A 34 1.92 -7.69 11.77
CA LYS A 34 1.28 -8.82 12.47
C LYS A 34 0.08 -9.41 11.71
N GLY A 35 -0.18 -8.96 10.48
CA GLY A 35 -1.32 -9.42 9.66
C GLY A 35 -2.68 -8.84 10.09
N ASN A 36 -2.72 -7.91 11.04
CA ASN A 36 -3.96 -7.28 11.47
C ASN A 36 -4.33 -6.09 10.57
N SER A 37 -4.73 -6.38 9.33
CA SER A 37 -5.06 -5.36 8.33
C SER A 37 -6.21 -4.45 8.76
N ARG A 38 -7.29 -5.00 9.39
CA ARG A 38 -8.40 -4.17 9.87
C ARG A 38 -7.95 -3.18 10.96
N GLY A 39 -7.14 -3.65 11.91
CA GLY A 39 -6.57 -2.79 12.96
C GLY A 39 -5.62 -1.73 12.41
N ALA A 40 -4.82 -2.07 11.39
CA ALA A 40 -3.95 -1.12 10.71
C ALA A 40 -4.74 -0.02 9.99
N ILE A 41 -5.81 -0.37 9.28
CA ILE A 41 -6.69 0.59 8.60
C ILE A 41 -7.29 1.60 9.59
N LEU A 42 -7.71 1.15 10.78
CA LEU A 42 -8.25 2.06 11.80
C LEU A 42 -7.22 3.10 12.26
N ASP A 43 -5.96 2.69 12.42
CA ASP A 43 -4.91 3.64 12.84
C ASP A 43 -4.46 4.53 11.68
N TYR A 44 -4.37 4.02 10.44
CA TYR A 44 -4.17 4.89 9.27
C TYR A 44 -5.29 5.92 9.12
N ASN A 45 -6.55 5.58 9.42
CA ASN A 45 -7.65 6.53 9.40
C ASN A 45 -7.43 7.69 10.39
N LYS A 46 -6.92 7.38 11.60
CA LYS A 46 -6.59 8.40 12.59
C LYS A 46 -5.42 9.28 12.14
N ALA A 47 -4.35 8.65 11.62
CA ALA A 47 -3.20 9.36 11.07
C ALA A 47 -3.61 10.35 9.97
N ILE A 48 -4.40 9.89 9.01
CA ILE A 48 -4.91 10.70 7.89
C ILE A 48 -5.87 11.79 8.37
N LYS A 49 -6.71 11.51 9.37
CA LYS A 49 -7.59 12.54 9.94
C LYS A 49 -6.81 13.69 10.58
N MET A 50 -5.68 13.38 11.22
CA MET A 50 -4.80 14.39 11.84
C MET A 50 -3.92 15.10 10.81
N LYS A 51 -3.49 14.38 9.76
CA LYS A 51 -2.62 14.88 8.69
C LYS A 51 -3.18 14.47 7.32
N PRO A 52 -4.09 15.30 6.75
CA PRO A 52 -4.77 14.96 5.49
C PRO A 52 -3.84 14.87 4.26
N ASP A 53 -2.63 15.37 4.35
CA ASP A 53 -1.58 15.29 3.32
C ASP A 53 -0.56 14.17 3.57
N PHE A 54 -0.88 13.21 4.45
CA PHE A 54 0.03 12.12 4.79
C PHE A 54 0.02 11.03 3.71
N VAL A 55 0.68 11.31 2.60
CA VAL A 55 0.70 10.50 1.36
C VAL A 55 1.00 9.03 1.62
N VAL A 56 2.05 8.74 2.42
CA VAL A 56 2.44 7.34 2.69
C VAL A 56 1.39 6.58 3.51
N ALA A 57 0.58 7.27 4.30
CA ALA A 57 -0.51 6.64 5.04
C ALA A 57 -1.66 6.21 4.12
N TYR A 58 -1.98 7.00 3.09
CA TYR A 58 -2.95 6.58 2.05
C TYR A 58 -2.44 5.37 1.30
N LEU A 59 -1.19 5.38 0.82
CA LEU A 59 -0.64 4.26 0.07
C LEU A 59 -0.65 2.96 0.90
N ASN A 60 -0.18 3.02 2.14
CA ASN A 60 -0.16 1.86 3.02
C ASN A 60 -1.58 1.39 3.39
N ARG A 61 -2.52 2.32 3.62
CA ARG A 61 -3.92 1.96 3.86
C ARG A 61 -4.54 1.27 2.65
N SER A 62 -4.22 1.71 1.42
CA SER A 62 -4.67 1.05 0.21
C SER A 62 -4.19 -0.41 0.14
N MET A 63 -2.93 -0.67 0.51
CA MET A 63 -2.37 -2.02 0.53
C MET A 63 -3.07 -2.92 1.56
N GLU A 64 -3.41 -2.39 2.74
CA GLU A 64 -4.19 -3.14 3.74
C GLU A 64 -5.63 -3.40 3.27
N LYS A 65 -6.26 -2.44 2.59
CA LYS A 65 -7.59 -2.63 1.98
C LYS A 65 -7.59 -3.71 0.89
N ILE A 66 -6.52 -3.79 0.08
CA ILE A 66 -6.34 -4.88 -0.89
C ILE A 66 -6.32 -6.24 -0.18
N LYS A 67 -5.62 -6.36 0.95
CA LYS A 67 -5.53 -7.62 1.71
C LYS A 67 -6.89 -8.10 2.23
N ILE A 68 -7.78 -7.17 2.61
CA ILE A 68 -9.14 -7.50 3.07
C ILE A 68 -10.19 -7.48 1.95
N ASN A 69 -9.74 -7.36 0.69
CA ASN A 69 -10.57 -7.32 -0.53
C ASN A 69 -11.51 -6.09 -0.64
N ASP A 70 -11.21 -4.99 0.07
CA ASP A 70 -11.85 -3.69 -0.13
C ASP A 70 -11.19 -2.98 -1.32
N LEU A 71 -11.47 -3.45 -2.54
CA LEU A 71 -10.80 -2.97 -3.74
C LEU A 71 -11.21 -1.55 -4.12
N GLN A 72 -12.46 -1.17 -3.86
CA GLN A 72 -12.93 0.20 -4.14
C GLN A 72 -12.31 1.20 -3.17
N GLY A 73 -12.29 0.89 -1.88
CA GLY A 73 -11.61 1.70 -0.89
C GLY A 73 -10.10 1.83 -1.15
N ALA A 74 -9.46 0.76 -1.63
CA ALA A 74 -8.06 0.80 -2.04
C ALA A 74 -7.84 1.72 -3.25
N LEU A 75 -8.74 1.68 -4.25
CA LEU A 75 -8.66 2.53 -5.43
C LEU A 75 -8.78 4.02 -5.07
N ILE A 76 -9.66 4.38 -4.15
CA ILE A 76 -9.79 5.75 -3.65
C ILE A 76 -8.47 6.23 -3.03
N ASP A 77 -7.87 5.42 -2.16
CA ASP A 77 -6.65 5.79 -1.45
C ASP A 77 -5.44 5.91 -2.39
N VAL A 78 -5.27 4.97 -3.31
CA VAL A 78 -4.15 5.02 -4.25
C VAL A 78 -4.29 6.15 -5.25
N ASN A 79 -5.51 6.48 -5.70
CA ASN A 79 -5.74 7.65 -6.53
C ASN A 79 -5.41 8.94 -5.78
N LYS A 80 -5.74 9.02 -4.47
CA LYS A 80 -5.35 10.17 -3.64
C LYS A 80 -3.84 10.28 -3.50
N THR A 81 -3.12 9.16 -3.40
CA THR A 81 -1.65 9.14 -3.42
C THR A 81 -1.09 9.71 -4.72
N ILE A 82 -1.64 9.30 -5.87
CA ILE A 82 -1.20 9.77 -7.20
C ILE A 82 -1.56 11.25 -7.43
N GLU A 83 -2.72 11.69 -6.94
CA GLU A 83 -3.12 13.10 -6.99
C GLU A 83 -2.13 14.00 -6.25
N MET A 84 -1.67 13.58 -5.07
CA MET A 84 -0.71 14.32 -4.25
C MET A 84 0.74 14.19 -4.77
N HIS A 85 1.11 13.02 -5.31
CA HIS A 85 2.45 12.70 -5.84
C HIS A 85 2.33 11.86 -7.11
N ASN A 86 2.27 12.51 -8.25
CA ASN A 86 2.07 11.86 -9.55
C ASN A 86 3.28 11.11 -10.09
N ASP A 87 4.44 11.23 -9.43
CA ASP A 87 5.69 10.53 -9.72
C ASP A 87 5.90 9.29 -8.83
N ASN A 88 4.95 8.99 -7.93
CA ASN A 88 5.05 7.85 -7.02
C ASN A 88 4.81 6.52 -7.75
N ILE A 89 5.89 5.91 -8.23
CA ILE A 89 5.85 4.64 -8.99
C ILE A 89 5.15 3.52 -8.22
N TYR A 90 5.33 3.44 -6.90
CA TYR A 90 4.68 2.42 -6.06
C TYR A 90 3.15 2.58 -6.04
N ALA A 91 2.65 3.80 -6.16
CA ALA A 91 1.21 4.03 -6.25
C ALA A 91 0.64 3.48 -7.56
N TYR A 92 1.34 3.64 -8.69
CA TYR A 92 0.91 3.05 -9.97
C TYR A 92 0.94 1.53 -9.94
N THR A 93 2.00 0.92 -9.39
CA THR A 93 2.05 -0.56 -9.23
C THR A 93 0.92 -1.06 -8.32
N THR A 94 0.64 -0.33 -7.24
CA THR A 94 -0.46 -0.67 -6.33
C THR A 94 -1.81 -0.54 -7.03
N ARG A 95 -2.03 0.53 -7.82
CA ARG A 95 -3.26 0.72 -8.58
C ARG A 95 -3.42 -0.33 -9.68
N ALA A 96 -2.36 -0.70 -10.36
CA ALA A 96 -2.36 -1.81 -11.31
C ALA A 96 -2.83 -3.12 -10.66
N ASN A 97 -2.37 -3.42 -9.44
CA ASN A 97 -2.82 -4.59 -8.71
C ASN A 97 -4.31 -4.51 -8.34
N VAL A 98 -4.81 -3.33 -7.96
CA VAL A 98 -6.25 -3.12 -7.72
C VAL A 98 -7.06 -3.36 -9.00
N TYR A 99 -6.66 -2.75 -10.12
CA TYR A 99 -7.33 -2.94 -11.41
C TYR A 99 -7.29 -4.39 -11.86
N TYR A 100 -6.15 -5.09 -11.71
CA TYR A 100 -6.05 -6.51 -12.01
C TYR A 100 -7.06 -7.34 -11.20
N LYS A 101 -7.19 -7.07 -9.89
CA LYS A 101 -8.16 -7.76 -9.02
C LYS A 101 -9.61 -7.41 -9.39
N LEU A 102 -9.88 -6.21 -9.85
CA LEU A 102 -11.16 -5.78 -10.39
C LEU A 102 -11.43 -6.31 -11.82
N LYS A 103 -10.47 -7.04 -12.41
CA LYS A 103 -10.50 -7.58 -13.78
C LYS A 103 -10.49 -6.48 -14.87
N ASP A 104 -10.16 -5.24 -14.52
CA ASP A 104 -9.87 -4.20 -15.50
C ASP A 104 -8.41 -4.34 -15.97
N TYR A 105 -8.18 -5.35 -16.80
CA TYR A 105 -6.85 -5.69 -17.27
C TYR A 105 -6.22 -4.61 -18.16
N LYS A 106 -7.06 -3.80 -18.86
CA LYS A 106 -6.54 -2.70 -19.68
C LYS A 106 -5.97 -1.57 -18.83
N ALA A 107 -6.68 -1.18 -17.78
CA ALA A 107 -6.20 -0.18 -16.83
C ALA A 107 -4.96 -0.68 -16.07
N ALA A 108 -4.98 -1.94 -15.63
CA ALA A 108 -3.83 -2.57 -14.97
C ALA A 108 -2.58 -2.56 -15.86
N LEU A 109 -2.72 -2.89 -17.15
CA LEU A 109 -1.62 -2.88 -18.12
C LEU A 109 -0.99 -1.49 -18.24
N LYS A 110 -1.83 -0.46 -18.40
CA LYS A 110 -1.39 0.94 -18.52
C LYS A 110 -0.53 1.38 -17.33
N ASP A 111 -0.98 1.08 -16.11
CA ASP A 111 -0.25 1.44 -14.89
C ASP A 111 1.05 0.63 -14.73
N CYS A 112 1.05 -0.66 -15.09
CA CYS A 112 2.29 -1.46 -15.13
C CYS A 112 3.30 -0.90 -16.14
N GLU A 113 2.87 -0.54 -17.33
CA GLU A 113 3.72 0.05 -18.37
C GLU A 113 4.32 1.36 -17.89
N PHE A 114 3.51 2.23 -17.28
CA PHE A 114 4.00 3.47 -16.69
C PHE A 114 5.07 3.19 -15.61
N ALA A 115 4.79 2.32 -14.64
CA ALA A 115 5.73 2.03 -13.57
C ALA A 115 7.07 1.46 -14.09
N LEU A 116 7.03 0.60 -15.11
CA LEU A 116 8.22 -0.02 -15.70
C LEU A 116 9.06 0.92 -16.59
N GLN A 117 8.52 2.07 -17.02
CA GLN A 117 9.33 3.11 -17.66
C GLN A 117 10.36 3.69 -16.69
N TYR A 118 10.00 3.82 -15.42
CA TYR A 118 10.84 4.42 -14.38
C TYR A 118 11.64 3.37 -13.59
N ASN A 119 11.05 2.19 -13.32
CA ASN A 119 11.74 1.11 -12.60
C ASN A 119 11.76 -0.20 -13.43
N LYS A 120 12.81 -0.35 -14.25
CA LYS A 120 13.02 -1.51 -15.12
C LYS A 120 13.51 -2.77 -14.40
N THR A 121 13.65 -2.72 -13.08
CA THR A 121 14.09 -3.87 -12.27
C THR A 121 13.03 -4.37 -11.29
N ASP A 122 11.82 -3.80 -11.33
CA ASP A 122 10.73 -4.23 -10.46
C ASP A 122 10.09 -5.54 -10.97
N TYR A 123 10.56 -6.64 -10.41
CA TYR A 123 10.06 -7.97 -10.73
C TYR A 123 8.58 -8.18 -10.36
N LEU A 124 8.07 -7.45 -9.36
CA LEU A 124 6.65 -7.55 -8.96
C LEU A 124 5.76 -6.98 -10.08
N THR A 125 6.12 -5.82 -10.61
CA THR A 125 5.38 -5.20 -11.72
C THR A 125 5.49 -6.02 -13.01
N TYR A 126 6.67 -6.59 -13.33
CA TYR A 126 6.77 -7.53 -14.46
C TYR A 126 5.86 -8.75 -14.28
N ASN A 127 5.87 -9.37 -13.11
CA ASN A 127 5.00 -10.53 -12.86
C ASN A 127 3.51 -10.16 -12.95
N LEU A 128 3.11 -9.01 -12.42
CA LEU A 128 1.72 -8.51 -12.51
C LEU A 128 1.34 -8.23 -13.96
N ARG A 129 2.24 -7.59 -14.75
CA ARG A 129 2.00 -7.32 -16.16
C ARG A 129 1.89 -8.62 -16.98
N GLY A 130 2.72 -9.60 -16.66
CA GLY A 130 2.64 -10.94 -17.26
C GLY A 130 1.29 -11.63 -16.99
N LEU A 131 0.80 -11.59 -15.75
CA LEU A 131 -0.54 -12.09 -15.43
C LEU A 131 -1.62 -11.31 -16.17
N THR A 132 -1.47 -10.00 -16.29
CA THR A 132 -2.40 -9.13 -17.02
C THR A 132 -2.43 -9.46 -18.51
N HIS A 133 -1.27 -9.63 -19.15
CA HIS A 133 -1.17 -10.07 -20.54
C HIS A 133 -1.79 -11.46 -20.77
N PHE A 134 -1.59 -12.38 -19.82
CA PHE A 134 -2.21 -13.71 -19.89
C PHE A 134 -3.74 -13.62 -19.93
N HIS A 135 -4.35 -12.80 -19.06
CA HIS A 135 -5.80 -12.59 -19.08
C HIS A 135 -6.30 -11.85 -20.33
N LEU A 136 -5.46 -11.04 -20.94
CA LEU A 136 -5.72 -10.39 -22.24
C LEU A 136 -5.44 -11.31 -23.45
N GLN A 137 -5.17 -12.60 -23.22
CA GLN A 137 -4.87 -13.63 -24.24
C GLN A 137 -3.55 -13.37 -25.01
N ASP A 138 -2.67 -12.48 -24.55
CA ASP A 138 -1.34 -12.26 -25.13
C ASP A 138 -0.31 -13.15 -24.41
N LYS A 139 -0.37 -14.45 -24.70
CA LYS A 139 0.54 -15.46 -24.12
C LYS A 139 2.01 -15.13 -24.37
N LYS A 140 2.35 -14.58 -25.54
CA LYS A 140 3.73 -14.27 -25.90
C LYS A 140 4.32 -13.21 -24.97
N LYS A 141 3.60 -12.11 -24.75
CA LYS A 141 4.04 -11.05 -23.82
C LYS A 141 4.00 -11.53 -22.37
N ALA A 142 2.99 -12.30 -21.98
CA ALA A 142 2.94 -12.86 -20.63
C ALA A 142 4.20 -13.68 -20.32
N CYS A 143 4.61 -14.56 -21.22
CA CYS A 143 5.80 -15.41 -21.02
C CYS A 143 7.11 -14.60 -21.02
N ALA A 144 7.21 -13.55 -21.82
CA ALA A 144 8.36 -12.64 -21.80
C ALA A 144 8.47 -11.93 -20.43
N ASP A 145 7.36 -11.42 -19.91
CA ASP A 145 7.31 -10.74 -18.61
C ASP A 145 7.62 -11.68 -17.44
N PHE A 146 7.06 -12.91 -17.44
CA PHE A 146 7.39 -13.90 -16.42
C PHE A 146 8.87 -14.29 -16.46
N THR A 147 9.45 -14.43 -17.65
CA THR A 147 10.88 -14.70 -17.82
C THR A 147 11.71 -13.56 -17.23
N LYS A 148 11.36 -12.30 -17.54
CA LYS A 148 12.05 -11.14 -17.00
C LYS A 148 11.93 -11.05 -15.48
N ALA A 149 10.72 -11.24 -14.94
CA ALA A 149 10.50 -11.23 -13.50
C ALA A 149 11.29 -12.35 -12.79
N MET A 150 11.35 -13.56 -13.38
CA MET A 150 12.15 -14.67 -12.85
C MET A 150 13.65 -14.33 -12.83
N GLN A 151 14.18 -13.76 -13.92
CA GLN A 151 15.59 -13.32 -13.99
C GLN A 151 15.93 -12.26 -12.92
N LEU A 152 14.95 -11.45 -12.54
CA LEU A 152 15.06 -10.45 -11.48
C LEU A 152 14.81 -11.04 -10.07
N GLY A 153 14.63 -12.36 -9.93
CA GLY A 153 14.52 -13.04 -8.65
C GLY A 153 13.09 -13.41 -8.20
N SER A 154 12.07 -13.23 -9.06
CA SER A 154 10.69 -13.58 -8.71
C SER A 154 10.44 -15.09 -8.72
N GLN A 155 10.26 -15.69 -7.54
CA GLN A 155 9.87 -17.10 -7.42
C GLN A 155 8.43 -17.34 -7.93
N SER A 156 7.52 -16.39 -7.75
CA SER A 156 6.15 -16.50 -8.26
C SER A 156 6.12 -16.49 -9.78
N ALA A 157 6.94 -15.65 -10.42
CA ALA A 157 7.04 -15.64 -11.87
C ALA A 157 7.61 -16.95 -12.44
N ALA A 158 8.57 -17.58 -11.75
CA ALA A 158 9.07 -18.91 -12.14
C ALA A 158 7.96 -19.98 -12.12
N LYS A 159 7.04 -19.92 -11.15
CA LYS A 159 5.86 -20.79 -11.10
C LYS A 159 4.89 -20.47 -12.24
N ASN A 160 4.62 -19.20 -12.49
CA ASN A 160 3.72 -18.76 -13.55
C ASN A 160 4.27 -19.17 -14.95
N LEU A 161 5.58 -19.05 -15.16
CA LEU A 161 6.23 -19.48 -16.39
C LEU A 161 6.02 -20.98 -16.66
N LYS A 162 6.21 -21.82 -15.62
CA LYS A 162 5.95 -23.27 -15.72
C LYS A 162 4.47 -23.58 -15.98
N MET A 163 3.56 -22.79 -15.44
CA MET A 163 2.12 -23.04 -15.53
C MET A 163 1.53 -22.60 -16.87
N PHE A 164 1.92 -21.41 -17.36
CA PHE A 164 1.24 -20.75 -18.46
C PHE A 164 2.03 -20.77 -19.77
N CYS A 165 3.34 -21.09 -19.75
CA CYS A 165 4.24 -20.93 -20.90
C CYS A 165 4.80 -22.24 -21.48
N LYS A 166 4.09 -23.33 -21.24
CA LYS A 166 4.36 -24.61 -21.90
C LYS A 166 3.88 -24.60 -23.33
#